data_114c4609e47c9e849932947df80e2613
#
_entry.id   114c4609e47c9e849932947df80e2613
#
_cell.length_a   1.000
_cell.length_b   1.000
_cell.length_c   1.000
_cell.angle_alpha   90.00
_cell.angle_beta   90.00
_cell.angle_gamma   90.00
#
_symmetry.space_group_name_H-M   'P 1'
#
loop_
_entity.id
_entity.type
_entity.pdbx_description
1 polymer ?
#
loop_
_entity_poly.entity_id
_entity_poly.type
_entity_poly.pdbx_seq_one_letter_code
_entity_poly.pdbx_strand_id
1 'polypeptide(L)'
;SQFGYHLIKVSDRRPDPGERLTAHIMLMLPSNASDEVKKEKEKQIREIYQQIIQGADFAELAKEKSEDKNSAQRGGELPWISTGRIVKEYEDAAYALKNKGDVSEPVLSPYGWHIIKLLDTRGLKPFEELKPDIMRRIGRDERSNKGQKSLIEKLKVEYAFNMNAGEKAKLEKFAVETSPMDTLFLN
;
A
#
# COMPACT_ATOMS: atom_id res chain seq x y z
N SER A 1 9.92 15.76 3.80
CA SER A 1 9.29 14.60 4.46
C SER A 1 10.05 14.26 5.75
N GLN A 2 9.51 13.37 6.55
CA GLN A 2 10.20 12.85 7.74
C GLN A 2 11.53 12.15 7.42
N PHE A 3 11.77 11.79 6.17
CA PHE A 3 13.01 11.18 5.68
C PHE A 3 14.01 12.20 5.12
N GLY A 4 13.73 13.49 5.21
CA GLY A 4 14.60 14.58 4.75
C GLY A 4 14.08 15.30 3.50
N TYR A 5 15.01 15.97 2.82
CA TYR A 5 14.73 16.70 1.58
C TYR A 5 14.87 15.78 0.38
N HIS A 6 14.00 15.96 -0.63
CA HIS A 6 13.99 15.15 -1.85
C HIS A 6 14.08 16.05 -3.07
N LEU A 7 14.95 15.69 -4.00
CA LEU A 7 14.99 16.27 -5.34
C LEU A 7 14.41 15.25 -6.31
N ILE A 8 13.30 15.61 -6.98
CA ILE A 8 12.57 14.69 -7.84
C ILE A 8 12.59 15.21 -9.26
N LYS A 9 13.11 14.39 -10.20
CA LYS A 9 13.03 14.64 -11.64
C LYS A 9 12.02 13.68 -12.25
N VAL A 10 11.01 14.22 -12.92
CA VAL A 10 10.07 13.40 -13.71
C VAL A 10 10.75 13.03 -15.02
N SER A 11 11.01 11.74 -15.23
CA SER A 11 11.65 11.23 -16.43
C SER A 11 10.65 10.83 -17.52
N ASP A 12 9.45 10.37 -17.12
CA ASP A 12 8.41 9.92 -18.03
C ASP A 12 7.02 10.02 -17.39
N ARG A 13 6.00 9.98 -18.23
CA ARG A 13 4.58 9.96 -17.83
C ARG A 13 3.83 8.91 -18.63
N ARG A 14 3.09 8.05 -17.96
CA ARG A 14 2.17 7.09 -18.59
C ARG A 14 0.76 7.26 -18.03
N PRO A 15 -0.29 6.92 -18.79
CA PRO A 15 -1.64 6.81 -18.23
C PRO A 15 -1.65 5.82 -17.08
N ASP A 16 -2.46 6.08 -16.06
CA ASP A 16 -2.69 5.11 -15.00
C ASP A 16 -3.49 3.93 -15.58
N PRO A 17 -2.98 2.70 -15.50
CA PRO A 17 -3.66 1.52 -16.06
C PRO A 17 -4.84 1.03 -15.20
N GLY A 18 -5.20 1.77 -14.14
CA GLY A 18 -6.24 1.39 -13.19
C GLY A 18 -5.77 0.36 -12.18
N GLU A 19 -6.72 -0.36 -11.60
CA GLU A 19 -6.46 -1.36 -10.57
C GLU A 19 -6.70 -2.77 -11.08
N ARG A 20 -6.01 -3.74 -10.51
CA ARG A 20 -6.13 -5.17 -10.79
C ARG A 20 -6.58 -5.92 -9.54
N LEU A 21 -7.59 -6.77 -9.68
CA LEU A 21 -7.90 -7.81 -8.70
C LEU A 21 -7.22 -9.08 -9.16
N THR A 22 -6.36 -9.64 -8.33
CA THR A 22 -5.57 -10.84 -8.68
C THR A 22 -5.66 -11.89 -7.60
N ALA A 23 -5.44 -13.13 -7.99
CA ALA A 23 -5.09 -14.21 -7.08
C ALA A 23 -3.66 -14.65 -7.36
N HIS A 24 -2.98 -15.18 -6.36
CA HIS A 24 -1.65 -15.74 -6.55
C HIS A 24 -1.43 -17.07 -5.82
N ILE A 25 -0.50 -17.83 -6.35
CA ILE A 25 0.14 -18.96 -5.66
C ILE A 25 1.58 -18.55 -5.44
N MET A 26 2.04 -18.58 -4.20
CA MET A 26 3.39 -18.15 -3.84
C MET A 26 4.17 -19.28 -3.18
N LEU A 27 5.41 -19.48 -3.63
CA LEU A 27 6.42 -20.28 -2.93
C LEU A 27 7.50 -19.35 -2.41
N MET A 28 7.60 -19.24 -1.09
CA MET A 28 8.52 -18.31 -0.42
C MET A 28 9.99 -18.70 -0.66
N LEU A 29 10.83 -17.69 -0.84
CA LEU A 29 12.28 -17.84 -0.87
C LEU A 29 12.88 -16.94 0.21
N PRO A 30 13.58 -17.52 1.20
CA PRO A 30 14.39 -16.73 2.13
C PRO A 30 15.45 -15.92 1.37
N SER A 31 15.75 -14.71 1.82
CA SER A 31 16.74 -13.84 1.16
C SER A 31 18.15 -14.45 1.08
N ASN A 32 18.44 -15.40 1.95
CA ASN A 32 19.70 -16.15 2.01
C ASN A 32 19.59 -17.59 1.48
N ALA A 33 18.55 -17.89 0.68
CA ALA A 33 18.35 -19.22 0.12
C ALA A 33 19.53 -19.63 -0.78
N SER A 34 19.98 -20.89 -0.62
CA SER A 34 21.01 -21.45 -1.50
C SER A 34 20.46 -21.64 -2.93
N ASP A 35 21.37 -21.80 -3.87
CA ASP A 35 20.97 -21.98 -5.27
C ASP A 35 20.23 -23.30 -5.50
N GLU A 36 20.49 -24.32 -4.69
CA GLU A 36 19.75 -25.58 -4.71
C GLU A 36 18.30 -25.33 -4.28
N VAL A 37 18.06 -24.58 -3.21
CA VAL A 37 16.71 -24.23 -2.74
C VAL A 37 15.97 -23.41 -3.79
N LYS A 38 16.63 -22.44 -4.43
CA LYS A 38 16.04 -21.64 -5.50
C LYS A 38 15.59 -22.52 -6.68
N LYS A 39 16.45 -23.43 -7.13
CA LYS A 39 16.14 -24.35 -8.23
C LYS A 39 15.00 -25.31 -7.88
N GLU A 40 15.00 -25.83 -6.65
CA GLU A 40 13.93 -26.71 -6.20
C GLU A 40 12.57 -25.98 -6.16
N LYS A 41 12.53 -24.75 -5.61
CA LYS A 41 11.33 -23.93 -5.60
C LYS A 41 10.87 -23.53 -7.01
N GLU A 42 11.82 -23.24 -7.91
CA GLU A 42 11.51 -23.00 -9.32
C GLU A 42 10.87 -24.22 -9.97
N LYS A 43 11.40 -25.41 -9.74
CA LYS A 43 10.83 -26.65 -10.25
C LYS A 43 9.40 -26.85 -9.73
N GLN A 44 9.19 -26.70 -8.42
CA GLN A 44 7.87 -26.86 -7.80
C GLN A 44 6.85 -25.86 -8.37
N ILE A 45 7.21 -24.58 -8.51
CA ILE A 45 6.26 -23.59 -9.06
C ILE A 45 5.94 -23.87 -10.52
N ARG A 46 6.89 -24.36 -11.33
CA ARG A 46 6.65 -24.78 -12.71
C ARG A 46 5.73 -25.99 -12.80
N GLU A 47 5.86 -26.96 -11.88
CA GLU A 47 4.95 -28.12 -11.80
C GLU A 47 3.52 -27.66 -11.46
N ILE A 48 3.35 -26.71 -10.53
CA ILE A 48 2.04 -26.13 -10.22
C ILE A 48 1.48 -25.40 -11.44
N TYR A 49 2.31 -24.63 -12.13
CA TYR A 49 1.90 -23.93 -13.35
C TYR A 49 1.41 -24.90 -14.43
N GLN A 50 2.11 -26.01 -14.64
CA GLN A 50 1.68 -27.04 -15.59
C GLN A 50 0.31 -27.64 -15.23
N GLN A 51 0.04 -27.89 -13.95
CA GLN A 51 -1.27 -28.36 -13.50
C GLN A 51 -2.37 -27.35 -13.83
N ILE A 52 -2.11 -26.05 -13.63
CA ILE A 52 -3.06 -24.97 -13.97
C ILE A 52 -3.35 -24.96 -15.48
N ILE A 53 -2.31 -25.05 -16.32
CA ILE A 53 -2.46 -25.07 -17.78
C ILE A 53 -3.21 -26.31 -18.26
N GLN A 54 -3.10 -27.43 -17.53
CA GLN A 54 -3.86 -28.64 -17.79
C GLN A 54 -5.30 -28.63 -17.29
N GLY A 55 -5.73 -27.48 -16.70
CA GLY A 55 -7.10 -27.23 -16.29
C GLY A 55 -7.40 -27.48 -14.81
N ALA A 56 -6.38 -27.66 -13.97
CA ALA A 56 -6.60 -27.74 -12.52
C ALA A 56 -7.14 -26.42 -11.98
N ASP A 57 -8.00 -26.51 -10.94
CA ASP A 57 -8.56 -25.32 -10.32
C ASP A 57 -7.51 -24.53 -9.57
N PHE A 58 -7.37 -23.25 -9.95
CA PHE A 58 -6.38 -22.34 -9.37
C PHE A 58 -6.60 -22.12 -7.88
N ALA A 59 -7.85 -21.96 -7.45
CA ALA A 59 -8.15 -21.66 -6.07
C ALA A 59 -7.87 -22.84 -5.13
N GLU A 60 -8.14 -24.06 -5.59
CA GLU A 60 -7.81 -25.28 -4.84
C GLU A 60 -6.29 -25.47 -4.75
N LEU A 61 -5.56 -25.27 -5.86
CA LEU A 61 -4.10 -25.30 -5.84
C LEU A 61 -3.50 -24.23 -4.93
N ALA A 62 -4.09 -23.02 -4.91
CA ALA A 62 -3.66 -21.97 -4.00
C ALA A 62 -3.84 -22.38 -2.52
N LYS A 63 -4.97 -22.99 -2.17
CA LYS A 63 -5.22 -23.47 -0.79
C LYS A 63 -4.23 -24.56 -0.39
N GLU A 64 -3.92 -25.46 -1.31
CA GLU A 64 -3.09 -26.64 -1.05
C GLU A 64 -1.59 -26.30 -1.05
N LYS A 65 -1.14 -25.58 -2.08
CA LYS A 65 0.28 -25.41 -2.41
C LYS A 65 0.86 -24.05 -2.03
N SER A 66 0.03 -22.99 -1.91
CA SER A 66 0.56 -21.67 -1.62
C SER A 66 1.12 -21.57 -0.20
N GLU A 67 2.29 -20.97 -0.09
CA GLU A 67 2.94 -20.67 1.19
C GLU A 67 2.52 -19.32 1.77
N ASP A 68 1.85 -18.46 0.98
CA ASP A 68 1.17 -17.27 1.54
C ASP A 68 -0.15 -17.68 2.19
N LYS A 69 -0.09 -17.96 3.48
CA LYS A 69 -1.25 -18.40 4.26
C LYS A 69 -2.34 -17.34 4.41
N ASN A 70 -2.01 -16.06 4.19
CA ASN A 70 -2.98 -14.97 4.30
C ASN A 70 -3.99 -14.97 3.15
N SER A 71 -3.55 -15.32 1.94
CA SER A 71 -4.40 -15.37 0.76
C SER A 71 -4.83 -16.80 0.39
N ALA A 72 -4.04 -17.82 0.71
CA ALA A 72 -4.28 -19.22 0.33
C ALA A 72 -5.70 -19.70 0.63
N GLN A 73 -6.22 -19.42 1.84
CA GLN A 73 -7.56 -19.84 2.26
C GLN A 73 -8.70 -19.20 1.43
N ARG A 74 -8.42 -18.07 0.80
CA ARG A 74 -9.33 -17.39 -0.14
C ARG A 74 -9.01 -17.70 -1.60
N GLY A 75 -8.37 -18.85 -1.87
CA GLY A 75 -7.96 -19.24 -3.23
C GLY A 75 -6.85 -18.37 -3.82
N GLY A 76 -6.04 -17.77 -2.97
CA GLY A 76 -4.94 -16.87 -3.35
C GLY A 76 -5.35 -15.43 -3.63
N GLU A 77 -6.63 -15.04 -3.41
CA GLU A 77 -7.13 -13.70 -3.73
C GLU A 77 -6.48 -12.62 -2.87
N LEU A 78 -5.99 -11.57 -3.54
CA LEU A 78 -5.41 -10.36 -2.95
C LEU A 78 -6.38 -9.18 -3.05
N PRO A 79 -6.23 -8.16 -2.19
CA PRO A 79 -6.93 -6.90 -2.38
C PRO A 79 -6.62 -6.27 -3.73
N TRP A 80 -7.48 -5.35 -4.18
CA TRP A 80 -7.21 -4.54 -5.38
C TRP A 80 -5.84 -3.88 -5.31
N ILE A 81 -5.03 -4.11 -6.32
CA ILE A 81 -3.69 -3.53 -6.45
C ILE A 81 -3.70 -2.38 -7.45
N SER A 82 -3.05 -1.29 -7.06
CA SER A 82 -2.75 -0.13 -7.91
C SER A 82 -1.25 -0.01 -8.12
N THR A 83 -0.86 0.71 -9.15
CA THR A 83 0.55 0.94 -9.51
C THR A 83 1.37 1.45 -8.32
N GLY A 84 2.54 0.87 -8.10
CA GLY A 84 3.49 1.25 -7.04
C GLY A 84 3.11 0.78 -5.63
N ARG A 85 2.15 -0.14 -5.50
CA ARG A 85 1.72 -0.70 -4.21
C ARG A 85 2.27 -2.07 -3.89
N ILE A 86 2.81 -2.75 -4.89
CA ILE A 86 3.37 -4.08 -4.78
C ILE A 86 4.76 -4.09 -5.44
N VAL A 87 5.56 -5.13 -5.23
CA VAL A 87 6.89 -5.25 -5.83
C VAL A 87 6.79 -5.26 -7.35
N LYS A 88 7.79 -4.65 -7.99
CA LYS A 88 7.77 -4.35 -9.42
C LYS A 88 7.58 -5.61 -10.28
N GLU A 89 8.24 -6.69 -9.94
CA GLU A 89 8.19 -7.95 -10.69
C GLU A 89 6.76 -8.53 -10.71
N TYR A 90 6.08 -8.47 -9.58
CA TYR A 90 4.68 -8.87 -9.48
C TYR A 90 3.77 -7.91 -10.25
N GLU A 91 3.98 -6.60 -10.07
CA GLU A 91 3.20 -5.55 -10.75
C GLU A 91 3.29 -5.71 -12.25
N ASP A 92 4.50 -5.80 -12.80
CA ASP A 92 4.74 -5.93 -14.23
C ASP A 92 4.02 -7.18 -14.80
N ALA A 93 4.08 -8.31 -14.11
CA ALA A 93 3.40 -9.53 -14.51
C ALA A 93 1.87 -9.42 -14.42
N ALA A 94 1.34 -8.84 -13.35
CA ALA A 94 -0.10 -8.65 -13.17
C ALA A 94 -0.71 -7.70 -14.23
N TYR A 95 0.03 -6.65 -14.58
CA TYR A 95 -0.42 -5.70 -15.60
C TYR A 95 -0.19 -6.17 -17.05
N ALA A 96 0.64 -7.20 -17.26
CA ALA A 96 0.77 -7.86 -18.56
C ALA A 96 -0.45 -8.72 -18.90
N LEU A 97 -1.20 -9.22 -17.89
CA LEU A 97 -2.43 -9.98 -18.08
C LEU A 97 -3.55 -9.05 -18.58
N LYS A 98 -4.25 -9.46 -19.62
CA LYS A 98 -5.24 -8.60 -20.32
C LYS A 98 -6.68 -9.00 -20.05
N ASN A 99 -6.93 -10.30 -19.97
CA ASN A 99 -8.27 -10.84 -19.86
C ASN A 99 -8.52 -11.46 -18.49
N LYS A 100 -9.72 -11.33 -18.00
CA LYS A 100 -10.14 -12.04 -16.80
C LYS A 100 -9.96 -13.56 -16.98
N GLY A 101 -9.26 -14.17 -16.04
CA GLY A 101 -8.89 -15.57 -16.09
C GLY A 101 -7.48 -15.86 -16.60
N ASP A 102 -6.82 -14.89 -17.25
CA ASP A 102 -5.42 -15.05 -17.67
C ASP A 102 -4.52 -15.40 -16.46
N VAL A 103 -3.55 -16.28 -16.71
CA VAL A 103 -2.57 -16.71 -15.70
C VAL A 103 -1.17 -16.38 -16.21
N SER A 104 -0.33 -15.82 -15.35
CA SER A 104 1.06 -15.52 -15.67
C SER A 104 1.91 -16.79 -15.66
N GLU A 105 3.01 -16.77 -16.40
CA GLU A 105 4.12 -17.68 -16.11
C GLU A 105 4.65 -17.46 -14.68
N PRO A 106 5.42 -18.42 -14.13
CA PRO A 106 6.09 -18.22 -12.85
C PRO A 106 7.01 -17.01 -12.85
N VAL A 107 6.80 -16.09 -11.90
CA VAL A 107 7.53 -14.83 -11.75
C VAL A 107 8.32 -14.85 -10.44
N LEU A 108 9.60 -14.52 -10.51
CA LEU A 108 10.45 -14.40 -9.32
C LEU A 108 10.41 -12.96 -8.80
N SER A 109 10.14 -12.82 -7.51
CA SER A 109 10.22 -11.56 -6.76
C SER A 109 11.20 -11.68 -5.59
N PRO A 110 11.50 -10.60 -4.86
CA PRO A 110 12.30 -10.67 -3.63
C PRO A 110 11.69 -11.56 -2.53
N TYR A 111 10.41 -11.89 -2.61
CA TYR A 111 9.70 -12.74 -1.62
C TYR A 111 9.62 -14.22 -2.03
N GLY A 112 9.88 -14.53 -3.31
CA GLY A 112 9.79 -15.86 -3.84
C GLY A 112 9.16 -15.94 -5.22
N TRP A 113 8.75 -17.15 -5.60
CA TRP A 113 8.11 -17.43 -6.87
C TRP A 113 6.59 -17.24 -6.78
N HIS A 114 6.01 -16.64 -7.80
CA HIS A 114 4.57 -16.39 -7.91
C HIS A 114 4.02 -16.91 -9.23
N ILE A 115 2.80 -17.44 -9.19
CA ILE A 115 1.90 -17.56 -10.35
C ILE A 115 0.73 -16.64 -10.07
N ILE A 116 0.37 -15.76 -11.01
CA ILE A 116 -0.62 -14.72 -10.83
C ILE A 116 -1.79 -14.99 -11.77
N LYS A 117 -3.02 -14.97 -11.26
CA LYS A 117 -4.24 -15.02 -12.05
C LYS A 117 -4.98 -13.70 -11.97
N LEU A 118 -5.38 -13.17 -13.12
CA LEU A 118 -6.21 -11.98 -13.19
C LEU A 118 -7.67 -12.34 -12.91
N LEU A 119 -8.24 -11.78 -11.85
CA LEU A 119 -9.64 -12.00 -11.49
C LEU A 119 -10.55 -10.92 -12.06
N ASP A 120 -10.11 -9.64 -11.97
CA ASP A 120 -10.87 -8.53 -12.49
C ASP A 120 -10.00 -7.29 -12.72
N THR A 121 -10.53 -6.32 -13.47
CA THR A 121 -9.86 -5.03 -13.72
C THR A 121 -10.85 -3.90 -13.55
N ARG A 122 -10.39 -2.79 -12.97
CA ARG A 122 -11.19 -1.56 -12.93
C ARG A 122 -10.33 -0.35 -13.30
N GLY A 123 -10.91 0.55 -14.08
CA GLY A 123 -10.28 1.83 -14.39
C GLY A 123 -10.23 2.76 -13.18
N LEU A 124 -9.67 3.95 -13.41
CA LEU A 124 -9.72 5.01 -12.40
C LEU A 124 -11.18 5.35 -12.10
N LYS A 125 -11.49 5.44 -10.81
CA LYS A 125 -12.80 5.92 -10.37
C LYS A 125 -13.02 7.35 -10.85
N PRO A 126 -14.26 7.71 -11.22
CA PRO A 126 -14.62 9.09 -11.53
C PRO A 126 -14.23 10.03 -10.37
N PHE A 127 -13.88 11.27 -10.70
CA PHE A 127 -13.46 12.25 -9.69
C PHE A 127 -14.47 12.41 -8.56
N GLU A 128 -15.77 12.39 -8.86
CA GLU A 128 -16.82 12.55 -7.86
C GLU A 128 -16.81 11.44 -6.79
N GLU A 129 -16.44 10.21 -7.18
CA GLU A 129 -16.27 9.10 -6.23
C GLU A 129 -14.97 9.23 -5.41
N LEU A 130 -13.91 9.79 -6.01
CA LEU A 130 -12.62 9.97 -5.35
C LEU A 130 -12.57 11.21 -4.47
N LYS A 131 -13.41 12.21 -4.75
CA LYS A 131 -13.42 13.51 -4.10
C LYS A 131 -13.46 13.44 -2.56
N PRO A 132 -14.32 12.63 -1.92
CA PRO A 132 -14.34 12.53 -0.45
C PRO A 132 -13.01 12.04 0.13
N ASP A 133 -12.37 11.06 -0.51
CA ASP A 133 -11.08 10.51 -0.06
C ASP A 133 -9.94 11.51 -0.29
N ILE A 134 -9.94 12.21 -1.41
CA ILE A 134 -8.99 13.27 -1.72
C ILE A 134 -9.13 14.39 -0.69
N MET A 135 -10.35 14.87 -0.40
CA MET A 135 -10.60 15.90 0.60
C MET A 135 -10.12 15.49 1.99
N ARG A 136 -10.35 14.23 2.39
CA ARG A 136 -9.87 13.68 3.66
C ARG A 136 -8.33 13.66 3.73
N ARG A 137 -7.65 13.29 2.64
CA ARG A 137 -6.18 13.29 2.56
C ARG A 137 -5.63 14.70 2.61
N ILE A 138 -6.22 15.64 1.87
CA ILE A 138 -5.83 17.06 1.90
C ILE A 138 -6.00 17.63 3.32
N GLY A 139 -7.10 17.35 3.99
CA GLY A 139 -7.35 17.83 5.34
C GLY A 139 -6.34 17.35 6.40
N ARG A 140 -5.68 16.20 6.15
CA ARG A 140 -4.62 15.63 7.01
C ARG A 140 -3.20 16.06 6.60
N ASP A 141 -3.04 16.70 5.45
CA ASP A 141 -1.74 17.16 4.97
C ASP A 141 -1.34 18.44 5.74
N GLU A 142 -0.09 18.51 6.18
CA GLU A 142 0.43 19.70 6.88
C GLU A 142 0.25 20.99 6.08
N ARG A 143 0.21 20.89 4.74
CA ARG A 143 -0.01 22.02 3.85
C ARG A 143 -1.41 22.61 3.96
N SER A 144 -2.42 21.83 4.38
CA SER A 144 -3.78 22.34 4.61
C SER A 144 -3.82 23.41 5.68
N ASN A 145 -2.92 23.31 6.67
CA ASN A 145 -2.82 24.26 7.78
C ASN A 145 -2.05 25.56 7.44
N LYS A 146 -1.38 25.61 6.27
CA LYS A 146 -0.59 26.81 5.91
C LYS A 146 -1.46 28.05 5.74
N GLY A 147 -2.61 27.91 5.08
CA GLY A 147 -3.55 29.03 4.91
C GLY A 147 -4.06 29.54 6.24
N GLN A 148 -4.45 28.64 7.14
CA GLN A 148 -4.91 29.01 8.49
C GLN A 148 -3.80 29.67 9.31
N LYS A 149 -2.59 29.10 9.31
CA LYS A 149 -1.43 29.69 9.99
C LYS A 149 -1.11 31.08 9.43
N SER A 150 -1.08 31.25 8.10
CA SER A 150 -0.84 32.54 7.46
C SER A 150 -1.91 33.58 7.81
N LEU A 151 -3.18 33.18 7.86
CA LEU A 151 -4.27 34.07 8.28
C LEU A 151 -4.10 34.48 9.74
N ILE A 152 -3.82 33.52 10.64
CA ILE A 152 -3.59 33.83 12.07
C ILE A 152 -2.44 34.83 12.24
N GLU A 153 -1.32 34.63 11.53
CA GLU A 153 -0.19 35.56 11.62
C GLU A 153 -0.54 36.97 11.09
N LYS A 154 -1.31 37.07 10.01
CA LYS A 154 -1.83 38.36 9.53
C LYS A 154 -2.72 39.03 10.56
N LEU A 155 -3.66 38.31 11.16
CA LEU A 155 -4.55 38.83 12.18
C LEU A 155 -3.79 39.27 13.43
N LYS A 156 -2.77 38.55 13.85
CA LYS A 156 -1.90 38.93 14.97
C LYS A 156 -1.23 40.31 14.73
N VAL A 157 -0.77 40.54 13.51
CA VAL A 157 -0.15 41.81 13.13
C VAL A 157 -1.21 42.93 13.06
N GLU A 158 -2.32 42.66 12.35
CA GLU A 158 -3.41 43.65 12.15
C GLU A 158 -4.03 44.13 13.45
N TYR A 159 -4.25 43.23 14.40
CA TYR A 159 -4.85 43.51 15.70
C TYR A 159 -3.81 43.73 16.81
N ALA A 160 -2.54 43.93 16.47
CA ALA A 160 -1.44 44.13 17.42
C ALA A 160 -1.46 43.14 18.57
N PHE A 161 -1.73 41.86 18.24
CA PHE A 161 -1.83 40.80 19.24
C PHE A 161 -0.50 40.65 19.99
N ASN A 162 -0.55 40.84 21.30
CA ASN A 162 0.61 40.61 22.17
C ASN A 162 0.28 39.52 23.19
N MET A 163 1.10 38.51 23.23
CA MET A 163 0.95 37.40 24.16
C MET A 163 1.78 37.64 25.41
N ASN A 164 1.12 37.74 26.55
CA ASN A 164 1.81 37.83 27.83
C ASN A 164 2.47 36.48 28.14
N ALA A 165 3.80 36.44 28.07
CA ALA A 165 4.58 35.19 28.27
C ALA A 165 4.40 34.60 29.68
N GLY A 166 4.18 35.47 30.70
CA GLY A 166 3.95 35.03 32.08
C GLY A 166 2.60 34.30 32.23
N GLU A 167 1.54 34.87 31.65
CA GLU A 167 0.21 34.24 31.68
C GLU A 167 0.15 32.98 30.82
N LYS A 168 0.86 32.96 29.70
CA LYS A 168 1.00 31.74 28.89
C LYS A 168 1.65 30.59 29.69
N ALA A 169 2.75 30.90 30.37
CA ALA A 169 3.44 29.87 31.21
C ALA A 169 2.55 29.36 32.34
N LYS A 170 1.72 30.20 32.96
CA LYS A 170 0.74 29.77 33.97
C LYS A 170 -0.31 28.81 33.36
N LEU A 171 -0.84 29.15 32.19
CA LEU A 171 -1.82 28.30 31.47
C LEU A 171 -1.24 26.98 31.07
N GLU A 172 -0.02 26.95 30.53
CA GLU A 172 0.68 25.72 30.16
C GLU A 172 0.89 24.81 31.38
N LYS A 173 1.32 25.38 32.50
CA LYS A 173 1.47 24.63 33.75
C LYS A 173 0.14 24.07 34.23
N PHE A 174 -0.92 24.87 34.25
CA PHE A 174 -2.26 24.46 34.61
C PHE A 174 -2.80 23.35 33.69
N ALA A 175 -2.58 23.45 32.37
CA ALA A 175 -3.00 22.44 31.42
C ALA A 175 -2.30 21.09 31.62
N VAL A 176 -1.03 21.09 32.02
CA VAL A 176 -0.28 19.88 32.34
C VAL A 176 -0.79 19.25 33.64
N GLU A 177 -1.02 20.08 34.68
CA GLU A 177 -1.48 19.63 35.99
C GLU A 177 -2.94 19.12 35.99
N THR A 178 -3.78 19.63 35.07
CA THR A 178 -5.21 19.28 34.97
C THR A 178 -5.56 18.39 33.76
N SER A 179 -4.56 17.88 33.05
CA SER A 179 -4.78 17.02 31.89
C SER A 179 -5.48 15.72 32.30
N PRO A 180 -6.65 15.37 31.72
CA PRO A 180 -7.39 14.16 32.06
C PRO A 180 -6.67 12.85 31.67
N MET A 181 -5.50 12.92 31.06
CA MET A 181 -4.76 11.73 30.60
C MET A 181 -4.18 10.88 31.74
N ASP A 182 -3.99 11.46 32.94
CA ASP A 182 -3.44 10.71 34.07
C ASP A 182 -4.48 9.83 34.78
N THR A 183 -5.76 9.94 34.46
CA THR A 183 -6.83 9.12 35.08
C THR A 183 -7.26 7.92 34.25
N LEU A 184 -6.82 7.79 32.99
CA LEU A 184 -7.24 6.72 32.07
C LEU A 184 -6.34 5.47 32.09
N PHE A 185 -5.21 5.51 32.78
CA PHE A 185 -4.26 4.39 32.84
C PHE A 185 -4.04 3.80 34.25
N LEU A 186 -4.90 4.16 35.25
CA LEU A 186 -4.80 3.66 36.64
C LEU A 186 -6.04 2.87 37.08
N ASN A 187 -6.78 2.24 36.16
CA ASN A 187 -7.76 1.20 36.52
C ASN A 187 -7.66 0.01 35.58
#